data_220fa506bb13044f0e6386e44b1605f2
#
_entry.id   220fa506bb13044f0e6386e44b1605f2
#
_cell.length_a   1.000
_cell.length_b   1.000
_cell.length_c   1.000
_cell.angle_alpha   90.00
_cell.angle_beta   90.00
_cell.angle_gamma   90.00
#
_symmetry.space_group_name_H-M   'P 1'
#
loop_
_entity.id
_entity.type
_entity.pdbx_description
1 polymer ?
#
loop_
_entity_poly.entity_id
_entity_poly.type
_entity_poly.pdbx_seq_one_letter_code
_entity_poly.pdbx_strand_id
1 'polypeptide(L)'
;MLSDSALTICWLKPDLQEERWEFFNHPAKQEWYQLHCVTWEQIESRFDCGLLVPYSRSASIGKIPVALSYHSYGEYQTYLAKAKRGYRKNYTKMEDALQNNGTLNLKAPIILVSNGEGLLFSGYRRLCLAWNYGMNPYVWLVSLKDNTREVSKA
;
A
#
# COMPACT_ATOMS: atom_id res chain seq x y z
N MET A 1 29.90 -0.27 -4.81
CA MET A 1 28.49 0.13 -4.86
C MET A 1 27.77 -0.70 -5.91
N LEU A 2 26.62 -1.25 -5.54
CA LEU A 2 25.83 -2.01 -6.47
C LEU A 2 25.07 -1.07 -7.41
N SER A 3 24.90 -1.49 -8.67
CA SER A 3 24.06 -0.75 -9.60
C SER A 3 22.59 -1.04 -9.25
N ASP A 4 21.70 -0.12 -9.66
CA ASP A 4 20.28 -0.29 -9.39
C ASP A 4 19.72 -1.57 -10.00
N SER A 5 20.26 -2.00 -11.14
CA SER A 5 19.82 -3.24 -11.80
C SER A 5 20.15 -4.49 -10.99
N ALA A 6 21.09 -4.41 -10.05
CA ALA A 6 21.45 -5.54 -9.19
C ALA A 6 20.64 -5.55 -7.88
N LEU A 7 19.83 -4.53 -7.63
CA LEU A 7 19.05 -4.44 -6.40
C LEU A 7 17.75 -5.23 -6.52
N THR A 8 17.35 -5.86 -5.43
CA THR A 8 16.15 -6.69 -5.40
C THR A 8 15.36 -6.45 -4.13
N ILE A 9 14.05 -6.30 -4.27
CA ILE A 9 13.13 -6.24 -3.13
C ILE A 9 12.27 -7.50 -3.17
N CYS A 10 12.27 -8.25 -2.06
CA CYS A 10 11.40 -9.41 -1.90
C CYS A 10 10.17 -8.99 -1.09
N TRP A 11 8.99 -9.20 -1.66
CA TRP A 11 7.73 -8.75 -1.06
C TRP A 11 7.06 -9.89 -0.32
N LEU A 12 6.79 -9.68 0.94
CA LEU A 12 6.23 -10.68 1.85
C LEU A 12 4.78 -10.36 2.17
N LYS A 13 4.01 -11.39 2.53
CA LYS A 13 2.65 -11.17 3.04
C LYS A 13 2.73 -10.26 4.27
N PRO A 14 1.94 -9.19 4.32
CA PRO A 14 1.96 -8.30 5.47
C PRO A 14 1.28 -8.90 6.69
N ASP A 15 1.57 -8.34 7.86
CA ASP A 15 0.89 -8.67 9.10
C ASP A 15 -0.15 -7.59 9.36
N LEU A 16 -1.42 -7.96 9.25
CA LEU A 16 -2.51 -6.99 9.36
C LEU A 16 -2.51 -6.29 10.71
N GLN A 17 -2.18 -6.97 11.79
CA GLN A 17 -2.21 -6.36 13.11
C GLN A 17 -1.16 -5.27 13.28
N GLU A 18 -0.04 -5.38 12.60
CA GLU A 18 0.97 -4.32 12.60
C GLU A 18 0.49 -3.07 11.90
N GLU A 19 -0.50 -3.20 11.02
CA GLU A 19 -1.03 -2.08 10.23
C GLU A 19 -2.38 -1.58 10.76
N ARG A 20 -2.83 -2.07 11.92
CA ARG A 20 -4.14 -1.75 12.48
C ARG A 20 -4.34 -0.26 12.69
N TRP A 21 -3.27 0.44 13.05
CA TRP A 21 -3.30 1.88 13.26
C TRP A 21 -3.86 2.63 12.04
N GLU A 22 -3.55 2.16 10.84
CA GLU A 22 -3.98 2.82 9.61
C GLU A 22 -5.50 2.90 9.48
N PHE A 23 -6.20 1.88 9.98
CA PHE A 23 -7.65 1.90 9.90
C PHE A 23 -8.26 2.92 10.87
N PHE A 24 -7.75 2.98 12.08
CA PHE A 24 -8.40 3.76 13.14
C PHE A 24 -7.91 5.21 13.23
N ASN A 25 -6.74 5.51 12.71
CA ASN A 25 -6.08 6.77 12.99
C ASN A 25 -5.71 7.62 11.76
N HIS A 26 -6.08 7.19 10.56
CA HIS A 26 -5.73 7.93 9.35
C HIS A 26 -6.96 8.69 8.82
N PRO A 27 -7.08 9.99 9.12
CA PRO A 27 -8.32 10.74 8.80
C PRO A 27 -8.68 10.74 7.31
N ALA A 28 -7.67 10.83 6.45
CA ALA A 28 -7.91 10.92 5.01
C ALA A 28 -8.59 9.69 4.41
N LYS A 29 -8.55 8.56 5.10
CA LYS A 29 -9.14 7.32 4.60
C LYS A 29 -10.53 7.04 5.16
N GLN A 30 -10.95 7.77 6.20
CA GLN A 30 -12.21 7.50 6.87
C GLN A 30 -13.40 7.67 5.94
N GLU A 31 -13.35 8.66 5.06
CA GLU A 31 -14.43 8.89 4.11
C GLU A 31 -14.63 7.67 3.18
N TRP A 32 -13.54 7.08 2.72
CA TRP A 32 -13.60 5.88 1.88
C TRP A 32 -14.23 4.71 2.64
N TYR A 33 -13.83 4.51 3.90
CA TYR A 33 -14.39 3.43 4.71
C TYR A 33 -15.89 3.62 4.93
N GLN A 34 -16.31 4.86 5.19
CA GLN A 34 -17.73 5.15 5.37
C GLN A 34 -18.52 4.92 4.09
N LEU A 35 -17.99 5.38 2.97
CA LEU A 35 -18.64 5.24 1.68
C LEU A 35 -18.84 3.77 1.30
N HIS A 36 -17.87 2.94 1.61
CA HIS A 36 -17.90 1.51 1.25
C HIS A 36 -18.38 0.62 2.39
N CYS A 37 -18.83 1.19 3.49
CA CYS A 37 -19.32 0.45 4.65
C CYS A 37 -18.31 -0.57 5.16
N VAL A 38 -17.04 -0.16 5.24
CA VAL A 38 -15.95 -1.04 5.63
C VAL A 38 -15.77 -1.05 7.14
N THR A 39 -15.69 -2.23 7.72
CA THR A 39 -15.39 -2.42 9.14
C THR A 39 -14.05 -3.13 9.30
N TRP A 40 -13.46 -3.00 10.48
CA TRP A 40 -12.22 -3.69 10.79
C TRP A 40 -12.40 -5.21 10.71
N GLU A 41 -13.52 -5.72 11.23
CA GLU A 41 -13.84 -7.14 11.21
C GLU A 41 -13.93 -7.69 9.79
N GLN A 42 -14.46 -6.88 8.87
CA GLN A 42 -14.54 -7.25 7.47
C GLN A 42 -13.14 -7.39 6.86
N ILE A 43 -12.25 -6.45 7.19
CA ILE A 43 -10.86 -6.51 6.72
C ILE A 43 -10.20 -7.77 7.29
N GLU A 44 -10.33 -8.02 8.59
CA GLU A 44 -9.74 -9.19 9.22
C GLU A 44 -10.24 -10.50 8.59
N SER A 45 -11.54 -10.58 8.32
CA SER A 45 -12.13 -11.81 7.80
C SER A 45 -11.69 -12.11 6.37
N ARG A 46 -11.33 -11.09 5.59
CA ARG A 46 -10.96 -11.26 4.18
C ARG A 46 -9.45 -11.22 3.96
N PHE A 47 -8.68 -10.83 4.96
CA PHE A 47 -7.26 -10.56 4.77
C PHE A 47 -6.50 -11.77 4.24
N ASP A 48 -6.71 -12.94 4.81
CA ASP A 48 -5.95 -14.14 4.41
C ASP A 48 -6.32 -14.65 3.02
N CYS A 49 -7.43 -14.19 2.47
CA CYS A 49 -7.82 -14.51 1.10
C CYS A 49 -7.20 -13.55 0.07
N GLY A 50 -6.33 -12.65 0.51
CA GLY A 50 -5.68 -11.72 -0.38
C GLY A 50 -4.69 -12.39 -1.32
N LEU A 51 -4.24 -11.63 -2.31
CA LEU A 51 -3.28 -12.09 -3.31
C LEU A 51 -2.15 -11.10 -3.45
N LEU A 52 -0.94 -11.64 -3.65
CA LEU A 52 0.23 -10.81 -3.93
C LEU A 52 0.27 -10.55 -5.43
N VAL A 53 0.07 -9.28 -5.83
CA VAL A 53 0.00 -8.90 -7.24
C VAL A 53 0.94 -7.73 -7.53
N PRO A 54 1.48 -7.65 -8.76
CA PRO A 54 2.35 -6.53 -9.12
C PRO A 54 1.53 -5.24 -9.29
N TYR A 55 2.14 -4.12 -8.94
CA TYR A 55 1.50 -2.82 -9.05
C TYR A 55 2.46 -1.82 -9.70
N SER A 56 2.30 -1.58 -10.98
CA SER A 56 3.08 -0.58 -11.68
C SER A 56 2.64 0.81 -11.22
N ARG A 57 3.51 1.80 -11.41
CA ARG A 57 3.23 3.18 -11.01
C ARG A 57 2.10 3.75 -11.86
N SER A 58 0.88 3.55 -11.41
CA SER A 58 -0.32 3.99 -12.11
C SER A 58 -1.43 4.25 -11.12
N ALA A 59 -2.55 4.78 -11.62
CA ALA A 59 -3.71 5.06 -10.78
C ALA A 59 -4.63 3.85 -10.63
N SER A 60 -4.25 2.70 -11.18
CA SER A 60 -5.13 1.53 -11.13
C SER A 60 -4.36 0.22 -11.13
N ILE A 61 -5.02 -0.84 -10.66
CA ILE A 61 -4.55 -2.22 -10.82
C ILE A 61 -5.55 -2.86 -11.76
N GLY A 62 -5.09 -3.20 -12.98
CA GLY A 62 -6.00 -3.65 -14.02
C GLY A 62 -7.03 -2.56 -14.30
N LYS A 63 -8.31 -2.87 -14.12
CA LYS A 63 -9.41 -1.92 -14.32
C LYS A 63 -9.88 -1.27 -13.02
N ILE A 64 -9.26 -1.61 -11.89
CA ILE A 64 -9.68 -1.12 -10.58
C ILE A 64 -8.90 0.17 -10.27
N PRO A 65 -9.57 1.34 -10.19
CA PRO A 65 -8.88 2.55 -9.78
C PRO A 65 -8.50 2.46 -8.31
N VAL A 66 -7.31 2.98 -7.98
CA VAL A 66 -6.79 2.91 -6.61
C VAL A 66 -6.56 4.31 -6.07
N ALA A 67 -7.20 4.61 -4.95
CA ALA A 67 -6.97 5.87 -4.24
C ALA A 67 -5.74 5.72 -3.35
N LEU A 68 -4.78 6.59 -3.54
CA LEU A 68 -3.59 6.66 -2.70
C LEU A 68 -3.77 7.76 -1.66
N SER A 69 -3.01 7.66 -0.58
CA SER A 69 -3.04 8.71 0.45
C SER A 69 -2.58 10.06 -0.10
N TYR A 70 -1.75 10.02 -1.14
CA TYR A 70 -1.26 11.20 -1.83
C TYR A 70 -1.65 11.07 -3.30
N HIS A 71 -2.01 12.19 -3.92
CA HIS A 71 -2.52 12.18 -5.29
C HIS A 71 -1.45 11.83 -6.32
N SER A 72 -0.20 12.14 -6.03
CA SER A 72 0.88 11.86 -6.97
C SER A 72 2.17 11.53 -6.25
N TYR A 73 3.06 10.88 -7.00
CA TYR A 73 4.40 10.60 -6.51
C TYR A 73 5.18 11.88 -6.20
N GLY A 74 5.03 12.89 -7.07
CA GLY A 74 5.70 14.17 -6.84
C GLY A 74 5.24 14.86 -5.56
N GLU A 75 3.95 14.76 -5.27
CA GLU A 75 3.40 15.31 -4.03
C GLU A 75 4.00 14.61 -2.82
N TYR A 76 4.12 13.29 -2.88
CA TYR A 76 4.76 12.54 -1.79
C TYR A 76 6.23 12.90 -1.64
N GLN A 77 6.96 13.07 -2.74
CA GLN A 77 8.36 13.48 -2.70
C GLN A 77 8.52 14.84 -2.03
N THR A 78 7.61 15.77 -2.34
CA THR A 78 7.59 17.07 -1.69
C THR A 78 7.36 16.93 -0.18
N TYR A 79 6.43 16.06 0.19
CA TYR A 79 6.16 15.77 1.60
C TYR A 79 7.41 15.22 2.30
N LEU A 80 8.08 14.25 1.68
CA LEU A 80 9.30 13.66 2.26
C LEU A 80 10.40 14.70 2.42
N ALA A 81 10.54 15.61 1.46
CA ALA A 81 11.55 16.64 1.53
C ALA A 81 11.31 17.59 2.70
N LYS A 82 10.05 17.82 3.05
CA LYS A 82 9.67 18.69 4.17
C LYS A 82 9.66 17.97 5.51
N ALA A 83 9.40 16.67 5.50
CA ALA A 83 9.32 15.88 6.72
C ALA A 83 10.72 15.49 7.16
N LYS A 84 11.24 16.16 8.15
CA LYS A 84 12.63 15.97 8.57
C LYS A 84 12.86 14.80 9.50
N ARG A 85 11.80 14.17 10.01
CA ARG A 85 11.89 13.07 10.98
C ARG A 85 10.78 12.06 10.74
N GLY A 86 10.84 10.95 11.43
CA GLY A 86 9.82 9.93 11.35
C GLY A 86 9.76 9.29 9.98
N TYR A 87 8.88 9.78 9.13
CA TYR A 87 8.67 9.18 7.81
C TYR A 87 9.93 9.15 6.97
N ARG A 88 10.65 10.27 6.94
CA ARG A 88 11.87 10.34 6.16
C ARG A 88 12.94 9.41 6.70
N LYS A 89 13.07 9.34 8.03
CA LYS A 89 14.03 8.47 8.67
C LYS A 89 13.76 7.00 8.35
N ASN A 90 12.50 6.58 8.39
CA ASN A 90 12.14 5.21 8.08
C ASN A 90 12.41 4.87 6.61
N TYR A 91 12.11 5.81 5.71
CA TYR A 91 12.41 5.63 4.29
C TYR A 91 13.91 5.48 4.08
N THR A 92 14.71 6.34 4.70
CA THR A 92 16.17 6.30 4.57
C THR A 92 16.74 4.98 5.07
N LYS A 93 16.20 4.43 6.15
CA LYS A 93 16.62 3.13 6.66
C LYS A 93 16.40 2.02 5.63
N MET A 94 15.25 2.02 5.00
CA MET A 94 14.95 1.02 3.95
C MET A 94 15.89 1.18 2.76
N GLU A 95 16.10 2.43 2.36
CA GLU A 95 16.98 2.73 1.22
C GLU A 95 18.40 2.31 1.50
N ASP A 96 18.91 2.63 2.69
CA ASP A 96 20.26 2.24 3.08
C ASP A 96 20.43 0.72 3.13
N ALA A 97 19.43 0.01 3.65
CA ALA A 97 19.49 -1.44 3.70
C ALA A 97 19.54 -2.04 2.30
N LEU A 98 18.74 -1.50 1.37
CA LEU A 98 18.73 -1.96 -0.01
C LEU A 98 20.07 -1.72 -0.68
N GLN A 99 20.62 -0.52 -0.53
CA GLN A 99 21.90 -0.15 -1.13
C GLN A 99 23.06 -0.95 -0.56
N ASN A 100 23.07 -1.16 0.75
CA ASN A 100 24.20 -1.83 1.41
C ASN A 100 24.19 -3.33 1.19
N ASN A 101 23.02 -3.95 1.10
CA ASN A 101 22.89 -5.40 1.03
C ASN A 101 22.55 -5.93 -0.35
N GLY A 102 22.10 -5.07 -1.26
CA GLY A 102 21.66 -5.48 -2.59
C GLY A 102 20.28 -6.11 -2.59
N THR A 103 19.77 -6.51 -1.45
CA THR A 103 18.43 -7.10 -1.31
C THR A 103 17.76 -6.54 -0.08
N LEU A 104 16.42 -6.53 -0.11
CA LEU A 104 15.62 -6.07 1.01
C LEU A 104 14.31 -6.84 1.05
N ASN A 105 13.95 -7.35 2.22
CA ASN A 105 12.66 -8.00 2.43
C ASN A 105 11.71 -6.99 3.03
N LEU A 106 10.59 -6.75 2.34
CA LEU A 106 9.57 -5.82 2.80
C LEU A 106 8.21 -6.50 2.83
N LYS A 107 7.42 -6.17 3.82
CA LYS A 107 6.02 -6.58 3.82
C LYS A 107 5.29 -5.78 2.75
N ALA A 108 4.51 -6.44 1.93
CA ALA A 108 3.83 -5.80 0.81
C ALA A 108 2.85 -4.75 1.32
N PRO A 109 2.74 -3.60 0.64
CA PRO A 109 1.67 -2.66 0.92
C PRO A 109 0.31 -3.33 0.74
N ILE A 110 -0.68 -2.86 1.48
CA ILE A 110 -2.02 -3.45 1.44
C ILE A 110 -2.96 -2.54 0.65
N ILE A 111 -3.66 -3.12 -0.32
CA ILE A 111 -4.72 -2.42 -1.06
C ILE A 111 -6.03 -3.15 -0.80
N LEU A 112 -7.03 -2.40 -0.34
CA LEU A 112 -8.39 -2.91 -0.14
C LEU A 112 -9.22 -2.61 -1.38
N VAL A 113 -10.05 -3.56 -1.79
CA VAL A 113 -10.96 -3.38 -2.92
C VAL A 113 -12.38 -3.60 -2.45
N SER A 114 -13.26 -2.65 -2.77
CA SER A 114 -14.67 -2.72 -2.45
C SER A 114 -15.47 -2.03 -3.54
N ASN A 115 -16.52 -2.67 -4.01
CA ASN A 115 -17.41 -2.08 -5.04
C ASN A 115 -16.65 -1.61 -6.29
N GLY A 116 -15.61 -2.33 -6.68
CA GLY A 116 -14.82 -2.00 -7.86
C GLY A 116 -13.83 -0.86 -7.69
N GLU A 117 -13.63 -0.40 -6.47
CA GLU A 117 -12.67 0.67 -6.16
C GLU A 117 -11.63 0.19 -5.15
N GLY A 118 -10.41 0.66 -5.31
CA GLY A 118 -9.32 0.30 -4.41
C GLY A 118 -8.85 1.46 -3.56
N LEU A 119 -8.34 1.14 -2.37
CA LEU A 119 -7.71 2.10 -1.48
C LEU A 119 -6.39 1.55 -1.01
N LEU A 120 -5.34 2.36 -1.10
CA LEU A 120 -4.08 2.00 -0.45
C LEU A 120 -4.27 2.12 1.06
N PHE A 121 -4.35 0.97 1.71
CA PHE A 121 -4.57 0.91 3.15
C PHE A 121 -3.30 1.30 3.92
N SER A 122 -2.16 0.79 3.49
CA SER A 122 -0.88 1.09 4.13
C SER A 122 0.27 0.82 3.16
N GLY A 123 1.44 1.43 3.43
CA GLY A 123 2.67 1.08 2.74
C GLY A 123 3.10 2.03 1.64
N TYR A 124 2.64 3.27 1.62
CA TYR A 124 3.00 4.21 0.56
C TYR A 124 4.52 4.42 0.45
N ARG A 125 5.22 4.51 1.58
CA ARG A 125 6.67 4.68 1.54
C ARG A 125 7.37 3.49 0.87
N ARG A 126 6.86 2.30 1.10
CA ARG A 126 7.40 1.08 0.47
C ARG A 126 7.16 1.06 -1.03
N LEU A 127 5.98 1.54 -1.46
CA LEU A 127 5.73 1.73 -2.90
C LEU A 127 6.72 2.70 -3.50
N CYS A 128 6.92 3.84 -2.85
CA CYS A 128 7.80 4.88 -3.37
C CYS A 128 9.26 4.43 -3.44
N LEU A 129 9.69 3.61 -2.49
CA LEU A 129 11.03 3.05 -2.54
C LEU A 129 11.23 2.26 -3.83
N ALA A 130 10.31 1.34 -4.13
CA ALA A 130 10.40 0.53 -5.34
C ALA A 130 10.36 1.41 -6.58
N TRP A 131 9.43 2.34 -6.64
CA TRP A 131 9.29 3.21 -7.81
C TRP A 131 10.53 4.09 -8.02
N ASN A 132 11.17 4.54 -6.93
CA ASN A 132 12.40 5.32 -7.04
C ASN A 132 13.54 4.57 -7.70
N TYR A 133 13.54 3.26 -7.59
CA TYR A 133 14.58 2.43 -8.18
C TYR A 133 14.13 1.73 -9.46
N GLY A 134 13.04 2.21 -10.06
CA GLY A 134 12.56 1.68 -11.33
C GLY A 134 11.94 0.29 -11.22
N MET A 135 11.55 -0.13 -10.04
CA MET A 135 10.97 -1.44 -9.81
C MET A 135 9.45 -1.36 -9.71
N ASN A 136 8.78 -2.45 -10.09
CA ASN A 136 7.34 -2.59 -9.86
C ASN A 136 7.14 -3.33 -8.55
N PRO A 137 6.56 -2.66 -7.53
CA PRO A 137 6.30 -3.34 -6.27
C PRO A 137 5.18 -4.36 -6.40
N TYR A 138 5.16 -5.30 -5.46
CA TYR A 138 4.00 -6.17 -5.28
C TYR A 138 3.19 -5.64 -4.10
N VAL A 139 1.88 -5.80 -4.18
CA VAL A 139 0.97 -5.37 -3.12
C VAL A 139 0.10 -6.56 -2.72
N TRP A 140 -0.38 -6.51 -1.48
CA TRP A 140 -1.33 -7.50 -0.98
C TRP A 140 -2.73 -6.96 -1.24
N LEU A 141 -3.41 -7.57 -2.21
CA LEU A 141 -4.73 -7.12 -2.68
C LEU A 141 -5.82 -7.88 -1.96
N VAL A 142 -6.63 -7.18 -1.18
CA VAL A 142 -7.70 -7.77 -0.37
C VAL A 142 -9.04 -7.33 -0.94
N SER A 143 -9.82 -8.29 -1.42
CA SER A 143 -11.18 -8.01 -1.92
C SER A 143 -12.16 -8.15 -0.77
N LEU A 144 -12.83 -7.05 -0.44
CA LEU A 144 -13.80 -7.02 0.63
C LEU A 144 -15.16 -7.44 0.11
N LYS A 145 -16.03 -7.84 1.01
CA LYS A 145 -17.38 -8.19 0.65
C LYS A 145 -18.13 -6.94 0.18
N ASP A 146 -18.83 -7.07 -0.93
CA ASP A 146 -19.55 -5.94 -1.53
C ASP A 146 -20.90 -5.76 -0.82
N ASN A 147 -20.92 -4.94 0.21
CA ASN A 147 -22.12 -4.71 1.02
C ASN A 147 -23.27 -4.11 0.21
N THR A 148 -22.95 -3.20 -0.70
CA THR A 148 -23.97 -2.56 -1.56
C THR A 148 -24.62 -3.60 -2.44
N ARG A 149 -23.84 -4.48 -3.01
CA ARG A 149 -24.30 -5.52 -3.90
C ARG A 149 -25.20 -6.53 -3.18
N GLU A 150 -24.87 -6.86 -1.95
CA GLU A 150 -25.66 -7.77 -1.15
C GLU A 150 -27.04 -7.21 -0.86
N VAL A 151 -27.10 -5.94 -0.53
CA VAL A 151 -28.37 -5.25 -0.27
C VAL A 151 -29.23 -5.32 -1.53
N SER A 152 -28.66 -5.04 -2.68
CA SER A 152 -29.42 -5.04 -3.94
C SER A 152 -29.89 -6.43 -4.36
N LYS A 153 -29.32 -7.49 -3.84
CA LYS A 153 -29.75 -8.84 -4.14
C LYS A 153 -30.89 -9.31 -3.25
N ALA A 154 -31.10 -8.64 -2.18
CA ALA A 154 -32.20 -8.95 -1.30
C ALA A 154 -33.51 -8.47 -1.89
#